data_416e30d6b6f08ef2af2d5447ce2d94dd
#
_entry.id   416e30d6b6f08ef2af2d5447ce2d94dd
#
_cell.length_a   1.000
_cell.length_b   1.000
_cell.length_c   1.000
_cell.angle_alpha   90.00
_cell.angle_beta   90.00
_cell.angle_gamma   90.00
#
_symmetry.space_group_name_H-M   'P 1'
#
loop_
_entity.id
_entity.type
_entity.pdbx_description
1 polymer ?
#
loop_
_entity_poly.entity_id
_entity_poly.type
_entity_poly.pdbx_seq_one_letter_code
_entity_poly.pdbx_strand_id
1 'polypeptide(L)'
;MTLTDKQKDIIKTINLGHERGHLLDPYELLEVLPYRTTKQSMQFSLRALIKKGLVEKHDCRPREDSGYQRRTLGLTTLGRARAKLLVM
;
A
#
# COMPACT_ATOMS: atom_id res chain seq x y z
N MET A 1 -16.80 5.20 -7.58
CA MET A 1 -15.34 5.28 -7.73
C MET A 1 -14.83 4.02 -8.41
N THR A 2 -14.14 4.17 -9.54
CA THR A 2 -13.62 3.05 -10.31
C THR A 2 -12.12 2.89 -10.04
N LEU A 3 -11.70 1.69 -9.69
CA LEU A 3 -10.30 1.37 -9.46
C LEU A 3 -9.74 0.53 -10.59
N THR A 4 -8.50 0.79 -10.98
CA THR A 4 -7.81 -0.06 -11.94
C THR A 4 -7.42 -1.39 -11.26
N ASP A 5 -7.12 -2.41 -12.04
CA ASP A 5 -6.68 -3.70 -11.50
C ASP A 5 -5.42 -3.55 -10.66
N LYS A 6 -4.48 -2.71 -11.09
CA LYS A 6 -3.26 -2.43 -10.35
C LYS A 6 -3.56 -1.76 -9.00
N GLN A 7 -4.48 -0.81 -8.98
CA GLN A 7 -4.90 -0.15 -7.74
C GLN A 7 -5.56 -1.13 -6.79
N LYS A 8 -6.41 -2.03 -7.31
CA LYS A 8 -7.04 -3.08 -6.51
C LYS A 8 -5.99 -4.00 -5.88
N ASP A 9 -4.98 -4.39 -6.64
CA ASP A 9 -3.90 -5.24 -6.13
C ASP A 9 -3.10 -4.54 -5.04
N ILE A 10 -2.83 -3.25 -5.19
CA ILE A 10 -2.13 -2.47 -4.17
C ILE A 10 -2.95 -2.44 -2.87
N ILE A 11 -4.25 -2.18 -2.97
CA ILE A 11 -5.14 -2.13 -1.80
C ILE A 11 -5.16 -3.49 -1.09
N LYS A 12 -5.32 -4.57 -1.83
CA LYS A 12 -5.34 -5.92 -1.24
C LYS A 12 -4.01 -6.25 -0.55
N THR A 13 -2.90 -5.89 -1.17
CA THR A 13 -1.58 -6.16 -0.61
C THR A 13 -1.33 -5.37 0.67
N ILE A 14 -1.70 -4.10 0.69
CA ILE A 14 -1.60 -3.28 1.91
C ILE A 14 -2.50 -3.83 3.00
N ASN A 15 -3.70 -4.30 2.65
CA ASN A 15 -4.62 -4.89 3.62
C ASN A 15 -4.03 -6.14 4.28
N LEU A 16 -3.26 -6.94 3.55
CA LEU A 16 -2.56 -8.07 4.15
C LEU A 16 -1.60 -7.62 5.24
N GLY A 17 -0.95 -6.47 5.06
CA GLY A 17 -0.10 -5.89 6.09
C GLY A 17 -0.87 -5.59 7.36
N HIS A 18 -2.08 -5.02 7.25
CA HIS A 18 -2.94 -4.78 8.40
C HIS A 18 -3.31 -6.09 9.12
N GLU A 19 -3.68 -7.11 8.36
CA GLU A 19 -4.10 -8.40 8.91
C GLU A 19 -2.95 -9.11 9.63
N ARG A 20 -1.73 -8.95 9.14
CA ARG A 20 -0.53 -9.55 9.73
C ARG A 20 0.08 -8.70 10.84
N GLY A 21 -0.44 -7.50 11.07
CA GLY A 21 0.12 -6.57 12.05
C GLY A 21 1.46 -5.98 11.65
N HIS A 22 1.78 -5.99 10.37
CA HIS A 22 3.04 -5.47 9.82
C HIS A 22 2.78 -4.66 8.56
N LEU A 23 2.73 -3.34 8.70
CA LEU A 23 2.51 -2.46 7.56
C LEU A 23 3.77 -2.40 6.69
N LEU A 24 3.56 -2.38 5.38
CA LEU A 24 4.63 -2.41 4.40
C LEU A 24 5.12 -1.00 4.06
N ASP A 25 6.43 -0.83 3.88
CA ASP A 25 6.95 0.38 3.24
C ASP A 25 6.88 0.23 1.70
N PRO A 26 7.12 1.31 0.92
CA PRO A 26 7.01 1.20 -0.54
C PRO A 26 7.92 0.15 -1.17
N TYR A 27 9.08 -0.11 -0.60
CA TYR A 27 10.01 -1.10 -1.15
C TYR A 27 9.49 -2.51 -0.90
N GLU A 28 9.00 -2.78 0.31
CA GLU A 28 8.40 -4.07 0.64
C GLU A 28 7.15 -4.30 -0.21
N LEU A 29 6.34 -3.27 -0.40
CA LEU A 29 5.15 -3.36 -1.24
C LEU A 29 5.51 -3.73 -2.67
N LEU A 30 6.55 -3.12 -3.23
CA LEU A 30 7.01 -3.41 -4.58
C LEU A 30 7.42 -4.87 -4.74
N GLU A 31 8.05 -5.44 -3.71
CA GLU A 31 8.49 -6.85 -3.74
C GLU A 31 7.35 -7.85 -3.68
N VAL A 32 6.27 -7.53 -2.94
CA VAL A 32 5.18 -8.49 -2.72
C VAL A 32 3.99 -8.31 -3.65
N LEU A 33 3.97 -7.25 -4.47
CA LEU A 33 2.89 -7.07 -5.43
C LEU A 33 2.83 -8.24 -6.42
N PRO A 34 1.61 -8.69 -6.81
CA PRO A 34 1.46 -9.86 -7.68
C PRO A 34 1.76 -9.57 -9.15
N TYR A 35 2.23 -8.38 -9.48
CA TYR A 35 2.59 -8.03 -10.85
C TYR A 35 3.91 -7.26 -10.85
N ARG A 36 4.60 -7.30 -11.99
CA ARG A 36 5.85 -6.56 -12.14
C ARG A 36 5.54 -5.11 -12.46
N THR A 37 6.20 -4.21 -11.74
CA THR A 37 6.08 -2.79 -11.98
C THR A 37 7.35 -2.10 -11.53
N THR A 38 7.57 -0.87 -11.99
CA THR A 38 8.67 -0.05 -11.51
C THR A 38 8.24 0.67 -10.24
N LYS A 39 9.21 1.09 -9.44
CA LYS A 39 8.95 1.90 -8.25
C LYS A 39 8.19 3.18 -8.62
N GLN A 40 8.57 3.80 -9.73
CA GLN A 40 7.96 5.04 -10.20
C GLN A 40 6.49 4.84 -10.55
N SER A 41 6.15 3.79 -11.29
CA SER A 41 4.76 3.47 -11.64
C SER A 41 3.93 3.14 -10.41
N MET A 42 4.50 2.38 -9.48
CA MET A 42 3.83 2.05 -8.22
C MET A 42 3.53 3.31 -7.41
N GLN A 43 4.51 4.21 -7.30
CA GLN A 43 4.33 5.46 -6.56
C GLN A 43 3.26 6.34 -7.19
N PHE A 44 3.17 6.35 -8.51
CA PHE A 44 2.10 7.07 -9.21
C PHE A 44 0.73 6.55 -8.82
N SER A 45 0.56 5.24 -8.80
CA SER A 45 -0.69 4.60 -8.38
C SER A 45 -0.99 4.87 -6.90
N LEU A 46 0.04 4.83 -6.04
CA LEU A 46 -0.12 5.14 -4.62
C LEU A 46 -0.60 6.57 -4.39
N ARG A 47 -0.02 7.53 -5.11
CA ARG A 47 -0.46 8.93 -5.00
C ARG A 47 -1.93 9.09 -5.37
N ALA A 48 -2.36 8.40 -6.41
CA ALA A 48 -3.78 8.43 -6.81
C ALA A 48 -4.68 7.86 -5.72
N LEU A 49 -4.26 6.76 -5.08
CA LEU A 49 -5.02 6.15 -3.99
C LEU A 49 -5.04 7.03 -2.74
N ILE A 50 -3.94 7.70 -2.43
CA ILE A 50 -3.88 8.65 -1.31
C ILE A 50 -4.84 9.80 -1.58
N LYS A 51 -4.83 10.33 -2.80
CA LYS A 51 -5.73 11.43 -3.19
C LYS A 51 -7.20 11.02 -3.09
N LYS A 52 -7.51 9.76 -3.38
CA LYS A 52 -8.88 9.23 -3.27
C LYS A 52 -9.28 8.94 -1.82
N GLY A 53 -8.36 9.08 -0.86
CA GLY A 53 -8.64 8.83 0.55
C GLY A 53 -8.69 7.37 0.93
N LEU A 54 -8.07 6.48 0.14
CA LEU A 54 -8.07 5.04 0.39
C LEU A 54 -6.80 4.56 1.07
N VAL A 55 -5.67 5.24 0.83
CA VAL A 55 -4.36 4.90 1.39
C VAL A 55 -3.84 6.09 2.18
N GLU A 56 -3.15 5.82 3.27
CA GLU A 56 -2.51 6.85 4.09
C GLU A 56 -1.10 6.42 4.47
N LYS A 57 -0.24 7.39 4.76
CA LYS A 57 1.11 7.13 5.23
C LYS A 57 1.11 7.10 6.75
N HIS A 58 1.75 6.08 7.30
CA HIS A 58 1.92 5.91 8.74
C HIS A 58 3.32 6.33 9.18
N ASP A 59 3.61 6.17 10.46
CA ASP A 59 4.88 6.57 11.05
C ASP A 59 6.06 5.87 10.39
N CYS A 60 7.20 6.55 10.39
CA CYS A 60 8.42 5.99 9.83
C CYS A 60 8.92 4.82 10.67
N ARG A 61 9.38 3.78 9.97
CA ARG A 61 10.01 2.64 10.60
C ARG A 61 11.51 2.69 10.29
N PRO A 62 12.39 2.67 11.31
CA PRO A 62 13.83 2.67 11.03
C PRO A 62 14.26 1.37 10.35
N ARG A 63 15.18 1.48 9.40
CA ARG A 63 15.83 0.34 8.79
C ARG A 63 17.24 0.20 9.36
N GLU A 64 17.53 -0.99 9.88
CA GLU A 64 18.80 -1.25 10.57
C GLU A 64 20.02 -1.17 9.64
N ASP A 65 19.84 -1.58 8.38
CA ASP A 65 20.94 -1.72 7.43
C ASP A 65 21.30 -0.44 6.67
N SER A 66 20.47 0.58 6.67
CA SER A 66 20.71 1.79 5.88
C SER A 66 20.60 3.10 6.64
N GLY A 67 20.11 3.08 7.87
CA GLY A 67 19.88 4.28 8.65
C GLY A 67 18.75 5.17 8.14
N TYR A 68 18.09 4.79 7.06
CA TYR A 68 16.95 5.54 6.53
C TYR A 68 15.67 5.16 7.23
N GLN A 69 14.84 6.16 7.48
CA GLN A 69 13.49 5.96 7.97
C GLN A 69 12.55 5.99 6.77
N ARG A 70 11.71 4.96 6.63
CA ARG A 70 10.73 4.87 5.55
C ARG A 70 9.35 4.84 6.15
N ARG A 71 8.45 5.66 5.60
CA ARG A 71 7.07 5.65 6.02
C ARG A 71 6.41 4.37 5.53
N THR A 72 5.68 3.73 6.44
CA THR A 72 4.86 2.58 6.08
C THR A 72 3.55 3.07 5.47
N LEU A 73 2.89 2.18 4.73
CA LEU A 73 1.63 2.47 4.05
C LEU A 73 0.51 1.70 4.73
N GLY A 74 -0.60 2.37 4.94
CA GLY A 74 -1.78 1.76 5.51
C GLY A 74 -3.02 2.17 4.74
N LEU A 75 -4.13 1.50 5.02
CA LEU A 75 -5.42 1.84 4.46
C LEU A 75 -6.19 2.70 5.44
N THR A 76 -6.89 3.70 4.91
CA THR A 76 -7.86 4.47 5.69
C THR A 76 -9.05 3.57 6.03
N THR A 77 -9.98 4.06 6.85
CA THR A 77 -11.23 3.34 7.12
C THR A 77 -11.96 3.01 5.82
N LEU A 78 -12.02 3.97 4.91
CA LEU A 78 -12.61 3.76 3.59
C LEU A 78 -11.84 2.72 2.78
N GLY A 79 -10.52 2.77 2.81
CA GLY A 79 -9.66 1.80 2.12
C GLY A 79 -9.85 0.39 2.65
N ARG A 80 -9.98 0.22 3.97
CA ARG A 80 -10.25 -1.08 4.59
C ARG A 80 -11.60 -1.63 4.14
N ALA A 81 -12.62 -0.79 4.08
CA ALA A 81 -13.94 -1.20 3.60
C ALA A 81 -13.88 -1.66 2.15
N ARG A 82 -13.15 -0.94 1.31
CA ARG A 82 -12.95 -1.32 -0.09
C ARG A 82 -12.21 -2.65 -0.22
N ALA A 83 -11.16 -2.85 0.60
CA ALA A 83 -10.40 -4.09 0.57
C ALA A 83 -11.28 -5.30 0.88
N LYS A 84 -12.19 -5.19 1.83
CA LYS A 84 -13.14 -6.26 2.16
C LYS A 84 -14.02 -6.61 0.97
N LEU A 85 -14.46 -5.62 0.21
CA LEU A 85 -15.26 -5.86 -0.99
C LEU A 85 -14.47 -6.56 -2.09
N LEU A 86 -13.15 -6.28 -2.17
CA LEU A 86 -12.30 -6.84 -3.22
C LEU A 86 -11.91 -8.30 -2.96
N VAL A 87 -11.90 -8.74 -1.70
CA VAL A 87 -11.51 -10.12 -1.35
C VAL A 87 -12.70 -11.04 -1.06
N MET A 88 -13.89 -10.53 -1.18
CA MET A 88 -15.11 -11.34 -1.03
C MET A 88 -15.46 -12.06 -2.30
#